data_b8445070e274f4db6d51bcedc697fc00
#
_entry.id   b8445070e274f4db6d51bcedc697fc00
#
_cell.length_a   1.000
_cell.length_b   1.000
_cell.length_c   1.000
_cell.angle_alpha   90.00
_cell.angle_beta   90.00
_cell.angle_gamma   90.00
#
_symmetry.space_group_name_H-M   'P 1'
#
loop_
_entity.id
_entity.type
_entity.pdbx_description
1 polymer ?
#
loop_
_entity_poly.entity_id
_entity_poly.type
_entity_poly.pdbx_seq_one_letter_code
_entity_poly.pdbx_strand_id
1 'polypeptide(L)'
;MVLHSLLGVDEVPAVEPYLGRVGEVFLVFREQDSGCVSYGVRLLDGARWFVKEAATDQGRRSLERAWAFHRAVRHRAIVPQVHRIAVRGGGGWAVVMPWREGEALYPATAGGPRDRTGPESPMARFRALPVARVLAAFERVLDAHLAVENAGHVAVDFYDGALLYDFAGDVVHLVDLDEYRPGPFVVEDERLPGSRRFMAPEEFVRGSVIDTRTTVFTLGRTARLLLDAGDEERAWRGTPAQQAVIVRATRADPGDRFEDVHHFADAWRAADSPQGG
;
A
#
# COMPACT_ATOMS: atom_id res chain seq x y z
N MET A 1 18.68 -16.52 24.77
CA MET A 1 18.01 -15.75 23.75
C MET A 1 16.63 -15.43 24.27
N VAL A 2 16.38 -14.20 24.71
CA VAL A 2 15.05 -13.79 25.21
C VAL A 2 14.15 -13.76 23.98
N LEU A 3 13.14 -14.64 23.92
CA LEU A 3 12.12 -14.60 22.88
C LEU A 3 11.44 -13.23 22.94
N HIS A 4 11.41 -12.55 21.80
CA HIS A 4 10.74 -11.26 21.65
C HIS A 4 9.27 -11.40 22.06
N SER A 5 8.78 -10.55 22.96
CA SER A 5 7.46 -10.69 23.59
C SER A 5 6.29 -10.76 22.61
N LEU A 6 6.36 -10.09 21.44
CA LEU A 6 5.34 -10.16 20.39
C LEU A 6 5.53 -11.35 19.44
N LEU A 7 6.75 -11.80 19.19
CA LEU A 7 7.05 -12.88 18.25
C LEU A 7 7.11 -14.26 18.94
N GLY A 8 7.02 -14.29 20.25
CA GLY A 8 7.05 -15.52 21.07
C GLY A 8 5.69 -15.94 21.62
N VAL A 9 4.59 -15.28 21.22
CA VAL A 9 3.24 -15.62 21.66
C VAL A 9 2.36 -15.95 20.48
N ASP A 10 1.71 -17.11 20.50
CA ASP A 10 0.83 -17.56 19.41
C ASP A 10 -0.65 -17.27 19.71
N GLU A 11 -1.03 -17.10 20.99
CA GLU A 11 -2.40 -16.86 21.41
C GLU A 11 -2.47 -15.94 22.62
N VAL A 12 -3.46 -15.02 22.59
CA VAL A 12 -3.76 -14.12 23.71
C VAL A 12 -5.26 -14.09 24.00
N PRO A 13 -5.70 -13.75 25.23
CA PRO A 13 -7.12 -13.55 25.55
C PRO A 13 -7.73 -12.35 24.78
N ALA A 14 -6.97 -11.26 24.63
CA ALA A 14 -7.33 -10.06 23.89
C ALA A 14 -6.04 -9.31 23.51
N VAL A 15 -6.01 -8.72 22.30
CA VAL A 15 -4.79 -8.10 21.74
C VAL A 15 -4.42 -6.84 22.51
N GLU A 16 -5.30 -5.84 22.60
CA GLU A 16 -4.98 -4.55 23.22
C GLU A 16 -4.53 -4.66 24.69
N PRO A 17 -5.21 -5.42 25.57
CA PRO A 17 -4.72 -5.64 26.94
C PRO A 17 -3.36 -6.37 27.01
N TYR A 18 -3.08 -7.22 26.03
CA TYR A 18 -1.78 -7.88 25.91
C TYR A 18 -0.68 -6.87 25.54
N LEU A 19 -0.93 -6.02 24.52
CA LEU A 19 0.01 -4.99 24.10
C LEU A 19 0.36 -4.03 25.24
N GLY A 20 -0.64 -3.62 26.05
CA GLY A 20 -0.43 -2.76 27.23
C GLY A 20 0.39 -3.40 28.35
N ARG A 21 0.50 -4.76 28.38
CA ARG A 21 1.37 -5.45 29.33
C ARG A 21 2.82 -5.58 28.86
N VAL A 22 3.05 -5.68 27.56
CA VAL A 22 4.39 -5.90 26.98
C VAL A 22 5.07 -4.61 26.54
N GLY A 23 4.33 -3.48 26.53
CA GLY A 23 4.87 -2.19 26.12
C GLY A 23 3.88 -1.04 26.27
N GLU A 24 4.26 0.09 25.71
CA GLU A 24 3.42 1.28 25.59
C GLU A 24 2.67 1.27 24.25
N VAL A 25 1.34 1.29 24.26
CA VAL A 25 0.55 1.52 23.06
C VAL A 25 0.50 3.03 22.82
N PHE A 26 1.28 3.52 21.85
CA PHE A 26 1.43 4.95 21.56
C PHE A 26 0.52 5.45 20.43
N LEU A 27 -0.10 4.53 19.67
CA LEU A 27 -0.97 4.83 18.56
C LEU A 27 -2.09 3.80 18.45
N VAL A 28 -3.33 4.24 18.18
CA VAL A 28 -4.47 3.34 17.91
C VAL A 28 -5.33 3.92 16.79
N PHE A 29 -5.66 3.10 15.80
CA PHE A 29 -6.66 3.39 14.77
C PHE A 29 -7.82 2.42 14.91
N ARG A 30 -9.01 2.90 15.31
CA ARG A 30 -10.20 2.07 15.54
C ARG A 30 -11.23 2.15 14.43
N GLU A 31 -11.32 3.29 13.76
CA GLU A 31 -12.31 3.54 12.72
C GLU A 31 -11.69 3.35 11.34
N GLN A 32 -11.48 2.09 10.97
CA GLN A 32 -10.96 1.72 9.67
C GLN A 32 -12.04 0.98 8.88
N ASP A 33 -12.25 1.38 7.61
CA ASP A 33 -13.21 0.75 6.69
C ASP A 33 -12.91 -0.75 6.45
N SER A 34 -11.68 -1.18 6.71
CA SER A 34 -11.24 -2.58 6.63
C SER A 34 -11.86 -3.49 7.69
N GLY A 35 -12.50 -2.93 8.74
CA GLY A 35 -13.00 -3.69 9.88
C GLY A 35 -11.89 -4.23 10.80
N CYS A 36 -10.71 -3.60 10.75
CA CYS A 36 -9.58 -3.90 11.62
C CYS A 36 -9.36 -2.78 12.63
N VAL A 37 -8.67 -3.09 13.72
CA VAL A 37 -8.07 -2.12 14.65
C VAL A 37 -6.56 -2.24 14.55
N SER A 38 -5.87 -1.11 14.51
CA SER A 38 -4.41 -1.08 14.36
C SER A 38 -3.75 -0.35 15.53
N TYR A 39 -2.60 -0.85 15.96
CA TYR A 39 -1.85 -0.37 17.12
C TYR A 39 -0.39 -0.13 16.77
N GLY A 40 0.16 1.03 17.18
CA GLY A 40 1.59 1.23 17.32
C GLY A 40 2.01 0.92 18.76
N VAL A 41 2.96 0.00 18.95
CA VAL A 41 3.43 -0.40 20.27
C VAL A 41 4.94 -0.23 20.38
N ARG A 42 5.40 0.35 21.50
CA ARG A 42 6.81 0.42 21.88
C ARG A 42 7.06 -0.55 23.02
N LEU A 43 7.88 -1.56 22.78
CA LEU A 43 8.22 -2.54 23.78
C LEU A 43 9.21 -1.99 24.82
N LEU A 44 9.39 -2.71 25.92
CA LEU A 44 10.28 -2.33 27.02
C LEU A 44 11.76 -2.21 26.61
N ASP A 45 12.17 -2.90 25.54
CA ASP A 45 13.51 -2.81 24.94
C ASP A 45 13.66 -1.62 23.96
N GLY A 46 12.59 -0.82 23.78
CA GLY A 46 12.55 0.31 22.87
C GLY A 46 12.15 -0.04 21.43
N ALA A 47 12.05 -1.32 21.07
CA ALA A 47 11.62 -1.73 19.73
C ALA A 47 10.17 -1.32 19.47
N ARG A 48 9.90 -0.81 18.25
CA ARG A 48 8.56 -0.41 17.85
C ARG A 48 7.98 -1.37 16.82
N TRP A 49 6.68 -1.65 17.00
CA TRP A 49 5.94 -2.60 16.19
C TRP A 49 4.58 -2.03 15.81
N PHE A 50 4.06 -2.48 14.67
CA PHE A 50 2.71 -2.24 14.25
C PHE A 50 1.93 -3.55 14.34
N VAL A 51 0.76 -3.52 14.98
CA VAL A 51 -0.10 -4.70 15.15
C VAL A 51 -1.46 -4.36 14.57
N LYS A 52 -1.98 -5.20 13.66
CA LYS A 52 -3.31 -5.04 13.06
C LYS A 52 -4.18 -6.23 13.45
N GLU A 53 -5.30 -5.95 14.14
CA GLU A 53 -6.25 -6.93 14.68
C GLU A 53 -7.52 -6.96 13.86
N ALA A 54 -8.00 -8.13 13.51
CA ALA A 54 -9.32 -8.30 12.89
C ALA A 54 -10.43 -8.11 13.93
N ALA A 55 -11.18 -7.02 13.82
CA ALA A 55 -12.31 -6.73 14.71
C ALA A 55 -13.66 -7.24 14.18
N THR A 56 -13.74 -7.57 12.89
CA THR A 56 -14.95 -8.02 12.18
C THR A 56 -14.66 -9.23 11.29
N ASP A 57 -15.70 -9.90 10.80
CA ASP A 57 -15.57 -10.97 9.82
C ASP A 57 -14.94 -10.51 8.51
N GLN A 58 -15.22 -9.26 8.10
CA GLN A 58 -14.57 -8.63 6.95
C GLN A 58 -13.08 -8.47 7.23
N GLY A 59 -12.70 -7.92 8.38
CA GLY A 59 -11.30 -7.78 8.79
C GLY A 59 -10.57 -9.12 8.85
N ARG A 60 -11.24 -10.19 9.30
CA ARG A 60 -10.64 -11.55 9.29
C ARG A 60 -10.29 -12.00 7.87
N ARG A 61 -11.22 -11.86 6.92
CA ARG A 61 -10.97 -12.23 5.52
C ARG A 61 -9.86 -11.37 4.89
N SER A 62 -9.84 -10.08 5.19
CA SER A 62 -8.81 -9.15 4.71
C SER A 62 -7.44 -9.56 5.25
N LEU A 63 -7.29 -9.76 6.56
CA LEU A 63 -6.01 -10.19 7.14
C LEU A 63 -5.58 -11.60 6.70
N GLU A 64 -6.52 -12.51 6.39
CA GLU A 64 -6.16 -13.81 5.82
C GLU A 64 -5.54 -13.68 4.42
N ARG A 65 -6.12 -12.84 3.56
CA ARG A 65 -5.53 -12.53 2.25
C ARG A 65 -4.15 -11.89 2.41
N ALA A 66 -4.06 -10.88 3.28
CA ALA A 66 -2.82 -10.18 3.57
C ALA A 66 -1.72 -11.14 4.05
N TRP A 67 -2.06 -12.04 4.96
CA TRP A 67 -1.11 -13.03 5.45
C TRP A 67 -0.61 -13.96 4.35
N ALA A 68 -1.50 -14.45 3.48
CA ALA A 68 -1.14 -15.28 2.33
C ALA A 68 -0.24 -14.50 1.36
N PHE A 69 -0.61 -13.25 1.03
CA PHE A 69 0.17 -12.34 0.19
C PHE A 69 1.58 -12.13 0.74
N HIS A 70 1.72 -11.76 2.00
CA HIS A 70 3.03 -11.52 2.63
C HIS A 70 3.90 -12.77 2.79
N ARG A 71 3.34 -13.96 2.63
CA ARG A 71 4.11 -15.20 2.53
C ARG A 71 4.60 -15.49 1.12
N ALA A 72 3.84 -15.09 0.10
CA ALA A 72 4.15 -15.29 -1.31
C ALA A 72 5.10 -14.22 -1.85
N VAL A 73 4.92 -12.96 -1.41
CA VAL A 73 5.66 -11.81 -1.94
C VAL A 73 6.66 -11.29 -0.90
N ARG A 74 7.91 -11.15 -1.31
CA ARG A 74 8.98 -10.56 -0.50
C ARG A 74 9.68 -9.47 -1.30
N HIS A 75 9.64 -8.25 -0.78
CA HIS A 75 10.38 -7.14 -1.34
C HIS A 75 10.74 -6.13 -0.25
N ARG A 76 11.92 -5.48 -0.37
CA ARG A 76 12.45 -4.55 0.65
C ARG A 76 11.57 -3.32 0.90
N ALA A 77 10.79 -2.89 -0.09
CA ALA A 77 9.86 -1.78 0.07
C ALA A 77 8.54 -2.20 0.73
N ILE A 78 8.16 -3.48 0.70
CA ILE A 78 6.93 -3.98 1.32
C ILE A 78 7.19 -4.26 2.80
N VAL A 79 6.42 -3.65 3.69
CA VAL A 79 6.50 -3.92 5.13
C VAL A 79 5.91 -5.31 5.40
N PRO A 80 6.72 -6.29 5.85
CA PRO A 80 6.27 -7.66 5.96
C PRO A 80 5.39 -7.90 7.20
N GLN A 81 4.40 -8.76 7.07
CA GLN A 81 3.77 -9.40 8.22
C GLN A 81 4.68 -10.56 8.70
N VAL A 82 5.21 -10.46 9.91
CA VAL A 82 6.26 -11.37 10.40
C VAL A 82 5.75 -12.40 11.41
N HIS A 83 4.62 -12.13 12.07
CA HIS A 83 4.02 -13.04 13.06
C HIS A 83 2.52 -12.89 13.10
N ARG A 84 1.82 -13.93 13.58
CA ARG A 84 0.38 -13.99 13.74
C ARG A 84 0.04 -14.39 15.17
N ILE A 85 -0.86 -13.67 15.81
CA ILE A 85 -1.33 -13.92 17.17
C ILE A 85 -2.82 -14.25 17.11
N ALA A 86 -3.24 -15.42 17.57
CA ALA A 86 -4.64 -15.79 17.69
C ALA A 86 -5.28 -15.14 18.92
N VAL A 87 -6.58 -14.84 18.84
CA VAL A 87 -7.39 -14.40 19.97
C VAL A 87 -8.19 -15.58 20.49
N ARG A 88 -8.07 -15.88 21.80
CA ARG A 88 -8.71 -17.02 22.45
C ARG A 88 -10.23 -17.00 22.26
N GLY A 89 -10.81 -18.20 22.15
CA GLY A 89 -12.26 -18.33 22.01
C GLY A 89 -12.80 -18.04 20.61
N GLY A 90 -11.94 -18.03 19.58
CA GLY A 90 -12.35 -17.78 18.18
C GLY A 90 -12.60 -16.30 17.87
N GLY A 91 -12.13 -15.39 18.75
CA GLY A 91 -12.31 -13.92 18.60
C GLY A 91 -11.58 -13.29 17.42
N GLY A 92 -10.85 -14.07 16.61
CA GLY A 92 -10.08 -13.56 15.49
C GLY A 92 -8.58 -13.74 15.69
N TRP A 93 -7.81 -12.86 15.07
CA TRP A 93 -6.35 -12.86 15.13
C TRP A 93 -5.77 -11.51 14.73
N ALA A 94 -4.52 -11.33 15.05
CA ALA A 94 -3.76 -10.13 14.69
C ALA A 94 -2.48 -10.49 13.96
N VAL A 95 -1.97 -9.58 13.15
CA VAL A 95 -0.66 -9.64 12.51
C VAL A 95 0.28 -8.64 13.13
N VAL A 96 1.55 -9.03 13.22
CA VAL A 96 2.64 -8.21 13.74
C VAL A 96 3.56 -7.82 12.58
N MET A 97 3.88 -6.54 12.49
CA MET A 97 4.75 -5.95 11.47
C MET A 97 5.82 -5.08 12.14
N PRO A 98 7.05 -5.03 11.63
CA PRO A 98 8.02 -4.07 12.12
C PRO A 98 7.52 -2.65 11.87
N TRP A 99 7.66 -1.77 12.87
CA TRP A 99 7.41 -0.35 12.68
C TRP A 99 8.36 0.23 11.62
N ARG A 100 7.83 1.10 10.78
CA ARG A 100 8.64 1.89 9.85
C ARG A 100 8.42 3.37 10.12
N GLU A 101 9.51 4.13 10.04
CA GLU A 101 9.42 5.59 10.09
C GLU A 101 8.82 6.12 8.80
N GLY A 102 8.18 7.27 8.89
CA GLY A 102 7.59 7.95 7.76
C GLY A 102 6.15 8.36 8.01
N GLU A 103 5.60 9.04 7.02
CA GLU A 103 4.23 9.52 7.01
C GLU A 103 3.52 8.94 5.79
N ALA A 104 2.32 8.37 5.98
CA ALA A 104 1.49 7.97 4.85
C ALA A 104 1.13 9.21 4.03
N LEU A 105 1.27 9.14 2.70
CA LEU A 105 1.01 10.30 1.84
C LEU A 105 -0.45 10.76 1.91
N TYR A 106 -1.35 9.85 2.28
CA TYR A 106 -2.73 10.16 2.64
C TYR A 106 -3.08 9.52 3.98
N PRO A 107 -2.70 10.16 5.09
CA PRO A 107 -2.79 9.54 6.40
C PRO A 107 -4.24 9.28 6.82
N ALA A 108 -4.47 8.17 7.52
CA ALA A 108 -5.68 7.97 8.28
C ALA A 108 -5.70 9.02 9.42
N THR A 109 -6.78 9.78 9.53
CA THR A 109 -6.94 10.76 10.61
C THR A 109 -7.93 10.21 11.64
N ALA A 110 -7.61 10.37 12.91
CA ALA A 110 -8.57 10.12 13.99
C ALA A 110 -9.61 11.27 13.99
N GLY A 111 -10.65 11.17 13.15
CA GLY A 111 -11.83 12.04 13.21
C GLY A 111 -11.75 13.38 12.47
N GLY A 112 -10.84 13.57 11.52
CA GLY A 112 -10.77 14.76 10.67
C GLY A 112 -10.79 14.47 9.17
N PRO A 113 -11.09 15.45 8.31
CA PRO A 113 -10.98 15.27 6.87
C PRO A 113 -9.54 15.01 6.48
N ARG A 114 -9.34 14.01 5.63
CA ARG A 114 -8.03 13.75 5.03
C ARG A 114 -7.70 14.87 4.04
N ASP A 115 -6.51 15.46 4.14
CA ASP A 115 -6.06 16.53 3.27
C ASP A 115 -4.82 16.13 2.48
N ARG A 116 -4.84 16.37 1.18
CA ARG A 116 -3.70 16.21 0.26
C ARG A 116 -3.12 17.55 -0.19
N THR A 117 -3.82 18.65 0.09
CA THR A 117 -3.58 19.96 -0.53
C THR A 117 -2.96 20.96 0.41
N GLY A 118 -3.21 20.84 1.71
CA GLY A 118 -2.59 21.70 2.71
C GLY A 118 -1.07 21.62 2.62
N PRO A 119 -0.34 22.76 2.73
CA PRO A 119 1.11 22.80 2.53
C PRO A 119 1.89 21.88 3.48
N GLU A 120 1.34 21.61 4.65
CA GLU A 120 1.92 20.70 5.64
C GLU A 120 1.49 19.23 5.46
N SER A 121 0.59 18.94 4.50
CA SER A 121 0.17 17.57 4.25
C SER A 121 1.35 16.75 3.72
N PRO A 122 1.47 15.45 4.08
CA PRO A 122 2.54 14.60 3.60
C PRO A 122 2.62 14.56 2.07
N MET A 123 1.47 14.54 1.38
CA MET A 123 1.43 14.54 -0.08
C MET A 123 1.96 15.85 -0.68
N ALA A 124 1.58 17.02 -0.14
CA ALA A 124 2.08 18.30 -0.64
C ALA A 124 3.58 18.44 -0.41
N ARG A 125 4.07 18.04 0.76
CA ARG A 125 5.51 18.02 1.09
C ARG A 125 6.28 17.04 0.18
N PHE A 126 5.72 15.86 -0.09
CA PHE A 126 6.32 14.90 -1.01
C PHE A 126 6.40 15.46 -2.45
N ARG A 127 5.33 16.07 -2.94
CA ARG A 127 5.31 16.73 -4.25
C ARG A 127 6.27 17.92 -4.34
N ALA A 128 6.60 18.58 -3.23
CA ALA A 128 7.59 19.66 -3.20
C ALA A 128 9.04 19.15 -3.31
N LEU A 129 9.30 17.86 -3.17
CA LEU A 129 10.64 17.29 -3.34
C LEU A 129 11.17 17.49 -4.77
N PRO A 130 12.50 17.50 -4.97
CA PRO A 130 13.09 17.41 -6.30
C PRO A 130 12.53 16.23 -7.09
N VAL A 131 12.26 16.42 -8.38
CA VAL A 131 11.65 15.39 -9.25
C VAL A 131 12.41 14.06 -9.19
N ALA A 132 13.74 14.11 -9.16
CA ALA A 132 14.59 12.93 -9.07
C ALA A 132 14.28 12.06 -7.81
N ARG A 133 13.94 12.69 -6.68
CA ARG A 133 13.57 11.96 -5.45
C ARG A 133 12.19 11.31 -5.59
N VAL A 134 11.24 12.01 -6.21
CA VAL A 134 9.91 11.45 -6.50
C VAL A 134 10.02 10.28 -7.47
N LEU A 135 10.84 10.40 -8.51
CA LEU A 135 11.11 9.31 -9.48
C LEU A 135 11.77 8.11 -8.77
N ALA A 136 12.76 8.33 -7.91
CA ALA A 136 13.40 7.26 -7.15
C ALA A 136 12.42 6.54 -6.20
N ALA A 137 11.50 7.27 -5.59
CA ALA A 137 10.44 6.67 -4.77
C ALA A 137 9.47 5.85 -5.63
N PHE A 138 9.04 6.37 -6.79
CA PHE A 138 8.17 5.64 -7.70
C PHE A 138 8.87 4.40 -8.29
N GLU A 139 10.15 4.46 -8.61
CA GLU A 139 10.92 3.28 -9.06
C GLU A 139 10.89 2.15 -8.03
N ARG A 140 10.97 2.47 -6.73
CA ARG A 140 10.81 1.46 -5.67
C ARG A 140 9.39 0.86 -5.61
N VAL A 141 8.38 1.66 -5.93
CA VAL A 141 7.00 1.18 -6.07
C VAL A 141 6.89 0.22 -7.24
N LEU A 142 7.50 0.54 -8.39
CA LEU A 142 7.56 -0.34 -9.56
C LEU A 142 8.27 -1.65 -9.24
N ASP A 143 9.46 -1.61 -8.65
CA ASP A 143 10.21 -2.80 -8.27
C ASP A 143 9.39 -3.73 -7.35
N ALA A 144 8.66 -3.15 -6.41
CA ALA A 144 7.78 -3.93 -5.53
C ALA A 144 6.65 -4.60 -6.30
N HIS A 145 6.04 -3.91 -7.29
CA HIS A 145 4.95 -4.47 -8.08
C HIS A 145 5.42 -5.48 -9.13
N LEU A 146 6.66 -5.38 -9.61
CA LEU A 146 7.29 -6.47 -10.37
C LEU A 146 7.40 -7.75 -9.52
N ALA A 147 7.77 -7.62 -8.24
CA ALA A 147 7.79 -8.78 -7.34
C ALA A 147 6.38 -9.32 -7.04
N VAL A 148 5.36 -8.45 -6.97
CA VAL A 148 3.95 -8.84 -6.84
C VAL A 148 3.49 -9.65 -8.05
N GLU A 149 3.73 -9.16 -9.26
CA GLU A 149 3.38 -9.84 -10.50
C GLU A 149 4.12 -11.17 -10.67
N ASN A 150 5.43 -11.21 -10.41
CA ASN A 150 6.23 -12.43 -10.47
C ASN A 150 5.73 -13.52 -9.51
N ALA A 151 5.04 -13.14 -8.43
CA ALA A 151 4.36 -14.06 -7.52
C ALA A 151 2.91 -14.38 -7.93
N GLY A 152 2.47 -13.96 -9.13
CA GLY A 152 1.13 -14.21 -9.64
C GLY A 152 0.02 -13.46 -8.92
N HIS A 153 0.32 -12.28 -8.36
CA HIS A 153 -0.66 -11.45 -7.64
C HIS A 153 -0.99 -10.17 -8.41
N VAL A 154 -2.16 -9.62 -8.12
CA VAL A 154 -2.67 -8.34 -8.64
C VAL A 154 -2.86 -7.36 -7.50
N ALA A 155 -2.55 -6.10 -7.77
CA ALA A 155 -2.81 -5.02 -6.82
C ALA A 155 -4.31 -4.68 -6.81
N VAL A 156 -4.90 -4.68 -5.62
CA VAL A 156 -6.24 -4.17 -5.34
C VAL A 156 -6.13 -3.21 -4.18
N ASP A 157 -6.85 -2.08 -4.25
CA ASP A 157 -6.83 -1.03 -3.23
C ASP A 157 -5.44 -0.42 -2.99
N PHE A 158 -4.64 -0.28 -4.05
CA PHE A 158 -3.39 0.47 -3.95
C PHE A 158 -3.63 1.95 -4.23
N TYR A 159 -3.22 2.81 -3.30
CA TYR A 159 -3.43 4.26 -3.35
C TYR A 159 -2.36 4.99 -2.52
N ASP A 160 -2.42 6.31 -2.47
CA ASP A 160 -1.44 7.14 -1.76
C ASP A 160 -1.38 6.90 -0.24
N GLY A 161 -2.45 6.39 0.37
CA GLY A 161 -2.44 5.95 1.78
C GLY A 161 -1.63 4.69 2.04
N ALA A 162 -1.37 3.87 1.00
CA ALA A 162 -0.50 2.71 1.08
C ALA A 162 1.00 3.05 0.92
N LEU A 163 1.32 4.33 0.67
CA LEU A 163 2.68 4.84 0.54
C LEU A 163 3.10 5.56 1.82
N LEU A 164 3.99 4.95 2.59
CA LEU A 164 4.64 5.53 3.76
C LEU A 164 6.01 6.08 3.35
N TYR A 165 6.18 7.41 3.39
CA TYR A 165 7.44 8.03 3.01
C TYR A 165 8.20 8.57 4.22
N ASP A 166 9.43 8.08 4.40
CA ASP A 166 10.37 8.61 5.39
C ASP A 166 11.13 9.79 4.78
N PHE A 167 10.75 11.00 5.18
CA PHE A 167 11.36 12.24 4.70
C PHE A 167 12.81 12.40 5.17
N ALA A 168 13.19 11.80 6.29
CA ALA A 168 14.56 11.88 6.82
C ALA A 168 15.48 10.87 6.14
N GLY A 169 15.00 9.64 5.93
CA GLY A 169 15.76 8.56 5.31
C GLY A 169 15.66 8.52 3.78
N ASP A 170 14.77 9.33 3.17
CA ASP A 170 14.47 9.31 1.73
C ASP A 170 14.06 7.92 1.23
N VAL A 171 13.15 7.28 1.97
CA VAL A 171 12.72 5.91 1.70
C VAL A 171 11.21 5.82 1.64
N VAL A 172 10.67 5.16 0.60
CA VAL A 172 9.26 4.75 0.55
C VAL A 172 9.10 3.32 1.03
N HIS A 173 8.08 3.10 1.85
CA HIS A 173 7.59 1.78 2.24
C HIS A 173 6.15 1.60 1.76
N LEU A 174 5.82 0.39 1.33
CA LEU A 174 4.45 -0.01 0.98
C LEU A 174 3.83 -0.70 2.19
N VAL A 175 2.66 -0.22 2.57
CA VAL A 175 1.87 -0.68 3.72
C VAL A 175 0.43 -0.94 3.27
N ASP A 176 -0.35 -1.62 4.08
CA ASP A 176 -1.80 -1.81 3.87
C ASP A 176 -2.15 -2.49 2.53
N LEU A 177 -1.40 -3.54 2.15
CA LEU A 177 -1.60 -4.32 0.93
C LEU A 177 -2.56 -5.51 1.18
N ASP A 178 -3.57 -5.31 2.01
CA ASP A 178 -4.44 -6.38 2.54
C ASP A 178 -5.42 -6.93 1.49
N GLU A 179 -5.67 -6.16 0.42
CA GLU A 179 -6.57 -6.58 -0.65
C GLU A 179 -5.85 -7.21 -1.85
N TYR A 180 -4.52 -7.27 -1.84
CA TYR A 180 -3.74 -7.94 -2.87
C TYR A 180 -4.04 -9.44 -2.87
N ARG A 181 -4.26 -10.01 -4.06
CA ARG A 181 -4.66 -11.41 -4.19
C ARG A 181 -4.12 -12.07 -5.46
N PRO A 182 -4.10 -13.40 -5.51
CA PRO A 182 -3.76 -14.11 -6.76
C PRO A 182 -4.65 -13.66 -7.91
N GLY A 183 -4.07 -13.48 -9.08
CA GLY A 183 -4.76 -13.12 -10.31
C GLY A 183 -4.51 -14.11 -11.44
N PRO A 184 -5.32 -14.06 -12.51
CA PRO A 184 -6.52 -13.23 -12.65
C PRO A 184 -7.70 -13.73 -11.81
N PHE A 185 -8.64 -12.83 -11.49
CA PHE A 185 -9.90 -13.17 -10.80
C PHE A 185 -11.08 -12.35 -11.35
N VAL A 186 -12.30 -12.74 -10.99
CA VAL A 186 -13.54 -12.06 -11.42
C VAL A 186 -14.10 -11.25 -10.25
N VAL A 187 -14.59 -10.04 -10.52
CA VAL A 187 -15.28 -9.20 -9.53
C VAL A 187 -16.63 -9.83 -9.19
N GLU A 188 -16.79 -10.29 -7.96
CA GLU A 188 -18.03 -10.93 -7.48
C GLU A 188 -19.03 -9.93 -6.89
N ASP A 189 -18.52 -8.87 -6.28
CA ASP A 189 -19.31 -7.78 -5.69
C ASP A 189 -19.71 -6.74 -6.76
N GLU A 190 -20.50 -5.74 -6.38
CA GLU A 190 -20.82 -4.62 -7.29
C GLU A 190 -19.58 -3.84 -7.72
N ARG A 191 -18.60 -3.72 -6.84
CA ARG A 191 -17.27 -3.13 -7.10
C ARG A 191 -16.24 -3.66 -6.11
N LEU A 192 -14.97 -3.56 -6.43
CA LEU A 192 -13.89 -3.81 -5.49
C LEU A 192 -13.75 -2.66 -4.46
N PRO A 193 -13.17 -2.94 -3.26
CA PRO A 193 -12.72 -1.88 -2.36
C PRO A 193 -11.64 -1.04 -3.04
N GLY A 194 -11.52 0.21 -2.65
CA GLY A 194 -10.43 1.06 -3.12
C GLY A 194 -10.78 2.52 -3.26
N SER A 195 -9.73 3.33 -3.36
CA SER A 195 -9.83 4.75 -3.63
C SER A 195 -10.14 4.99 -5.10
N ARG A 196 -11.34 5.51 -5.40
CA ARG A 196 -11.85 5.75 -6.76
C ARG A 196 -10.85 6.47 -7.69
N ARG A 197 -9.98 7.29 -7.12
CA ARG A 197 -9.00 8.05 -7.87
C ARG A 197 -7.91 7.18 -8.51
N PHE A 198 -7.67 6.01 -7.93
CA PHE A 198 -6.62 5.07 -8.35
C PHE A 198 -7.18 3.86 -9.09
N MET A 199 -8.46 3.57 -8.91
CA MET A 199 -9.11 2.37 -9.44
C MET A 199 -9.33 2.44 -10.94
N ALA A 200 -9.13 1.30 -11.60
CA ALA A 200 -9.42 1.09 -13.00
C ALA A 200 -10.93 0.93 -13.25
N PRO A 201 -11.45 1.25 -14.45
CA PRO A 201 -12.88 1.16 -14.76
C PRO A 201 -13.48 -0.22 -14.50
N GLU A 202 -12.76 -1.31 -14.79
CA GLU A 202 -13.21 -2.68 -14.60
C GLU A 202 -13.43 -3.06 -13.13
N GLU A 203 -12.78 -2.38 -12.18
CA GLU A 203 -12.95 -2.62 -10.75
C GLU A 203 -14.32 -2.17 -10.22
N PHE A 204 -15.08 -1.40 -11.01
CA PHE A 204 -16.43 -0.94 -10.69
C PHE A 204 -17.52 -1.79 -11.34
N VAL A 205 -17.19 -2.88 -12.03
CA VAL A 205 -18.14 -3.64 -12.82
C VAL A 205 -18.11 -5.11 -12.39
N ARG A 206 -19.20 -5.57 -11.79
CA ARG A 206 -19.40 -6.98 -11.45
C ARG A 206 -19.26 -7.87 -12.69
N GLY A 207 -18.53 -8.96 -12.57
CA GLY A 207 -18.25 -9.89 -13.66
C GLY A 207 -17.03 -9.53 -14.50
N SER A 208 -16.41 -8.36 -14.28
CA SER A 208 -15.15 -8.02 -14.95
C SER A 208 -13.99 -8.89 -14.45
N VAL A 209 -13.06 -9.15 -15.35
CA VAL A 209 -11.79 -9.81 -15.02
C VAL A 209 -10.78 -8.76 -14.55
N ILE A 210 -10.17 -9.04 -13.40
CA ILE A 210 -9.06 -8.26 -12.83
C ILE A 210 -7.79 -9.06 -13.05
N ASP A 211 -6.86 -8.47 -13.79
CA ASP A 211 -5.56 -9.05 -14.09
C ASP A 211 -4.42 -8.02 -13.90
N THR A 212 -3.24 -8.34 -14.35
CA THR A 212 -2.06 -7.47 -14.25
C THR A 212 -2.24 -6.11 -14.93
N ARG A 213 -3.11 -6.00 -15.96
CA ARG A 213 -3.42 -4.72 -16.64
C ARG A 213 -4.19 -3.75 -15.73
N THR A 214 -4.93 -4.26 -14.74
CA THR A 214 -5.52 -3.45 -13.68
C THR A 214 -4.42 -2.87 -12.78
N THR A 215 -3.42 -3.66 -12.42
CA THR A 215 -2.23 -3.17 -11.70
C THR A 215 -1.49 -2.11 -12.51
N VAL A 216 -1.32 -2.28 -13.82
CA VAL A 216 -0.73 -1.28 -14.73
C VAL A 216 -1.49 0.05 -14.66
N PHE A 217 -2.83 0.02 -14.69
CA PHE A 217 -3.66 1.23 -14.57
C PHE A 217 -3.39 1.94 -13.25
N THR A 218 -3.45 1.22 -12.13
CA THR A 218 -3.23 1.77 -10.79
C THR A 218 -1.82 2.37 -10.65
N LEU A 219 -0.79 1.73 -11.20
CA LEU A 219 0.58 2.28 -11.23
C LEU A 219 0.68 3.53 -12.09
N GLY A 220 0.02 3.58 -13.25
CA GLY A 220 -0.09 4.78 -14.08
C GLY A 220 -0.75 5.93 -13.33
N ARG A 221 -1.85 5.68 -12.62
CA ARG A 221 -2.51 6.67 -11.75
C ARG A 221 -1.60 7.14 -10.63
N THR A 222 -0.87 6.23 -10.01
CA THR A 222 0.09 6.54 -8.94
C THR A 222 1.18 7.48 -9.46
N ALA A 223 1.84 7.13 -10.57
CA ALA A 223 2.86 7.99 -11.19
C ALA A 223 2.30 9.39 -11.52
N ARG A 224 1.09 9.45 -12.10
CA ARG A 224 0.42 10.72 -12.43
C ARG A 224 0.24 11.61 -11.22
N LEU A 225 -0.18 11.04 -10.09
CA LEU A 225 -0.49 11.78 -8.87
C LEU A 225 0.77 12.18 -8.10
N LEU A 226 1.79 11.35 -8.07
CA LEU A 226 3.05 11.65 -7.38
C LEU A 226 3.87 12.72 -8.08
N LEU A 227 3.86 12.75 -9.42
CA LEU A 227 4.65 13.67 -10.24
C LEU A 227 3.88 14.93 -10.65
N ASP A 228 2.65 15.13 -10.20
CA ASP A 228 1.96 16.41 -10.36
C ASP A 228 2.40 17.40 -9.27
N ALA A 229 2.51 18.67 -9.61
CA ALA A 229 2.85 19.71 -8.63
C ALA A 229 1.66 20.05 -7.71
N GLY A 230 0.45 19.65 -8.07
CA GLY A 230 -0.77 19.89 -7.31
C GLY A 230 -1.72 18.71 -7.32
N ASP A 231 -2.87 18.83 -6.66
CA ASP A 231 -3.85 17.74 -6.57
C ASP A 231 -4.84 17.68 -7.73
N GLU A 232 -4.83 18.72 -8.60
CA GLU A 232 -5.74 18.84 -9.74
C GLU A 232 -5.26 18.17 -11.03
N GLU A 233 -4.08 17.54 -11.02
CA GLU A 233 -3.46 16.83 -12.14
C GLU A 233 -3.22 17.71 -13.38
N ARG A 234 -2.89 19.00 -13.19
CA ARG A 234 -2.69 19.99 -14.25
C ARG A 234 -1.25 20.45 -14.41
N ALA A 235 -0.38 20.10 -13.47
CA ALA A 235 0.99 20.61 -13.40
C ALA A 235 2.00 19.45 -13.41
N TRP A 236 2.04 18.71 -14.53
CA TRP A 236 2.95 17.60 -14.74
C TRP A 236 4.43 18.01 -14.63
N ARG A 237 5.22 17.27 -13.89
CA ARG A 237 6.64 17.54 -13.59
C ARG A 237 7.61 16.54 -14.21
N GLY A 238 7.12 15.45 -14.79
CA GLY A 238 7.94 14.48 -15.51
C GLY A 238 8.19 14.89 -16.96
N THR A 239 8.82 14.00 -17.74
CA THR A 239 9.04 14.21 -19.16
C THR A 239 7.76 14.04 -19.98
N PRO A 240 7.68 14.60 -21.21
CA PRO A 240 6.57 14.30 -22.14
C PRO A 240 6.49 12.80 -22.47
N ALA A 241 7.62 12.09 -22.56
CA ALA A 241 7.66 10.65 -22.80
C ALA A 241 7.05 9.86 -21.62
N GLN A 242 7.37 10.21 -20.39
CA GLN A 242 6.74 9.62 -19.21
C GLN A 242 5.22 9.90 -19.17
N GLN A 243 4.79 11.10 -19.57
CA GLN A 243 3.37 11.41 -19.67
C GLN A 243 2.66 10.52 -20.70
N ALA A 244 3.27 10.26 -21.84
CA ALA A 244 2.72 9.36 -22.87
C ALA A 244 2.59 7.92 -22.35
N VAL A 245 3.57 7.43 -21.57
CA VAL A 245 3.50 6.12 -20.91
C VAL A 245 2.31 6.05 -19.95
N ILE A 246 2.11 7.07 -19.12
CA ILE A 246 0.96 7.12 -18.19
C ILE A 246 -0.37 7.16 -18.95
N VAL A 247 -0.49 7.95 -20.01
CA VAL A 247 -1.71 8.02 -20.84
C VAL A 247 -2.05 6.64 -21.40
N ARG A 248 -1.06 5.86 -21.85
CA ARG A 248 -1.30 4.48 -22.29
C ARG A 248 -1.70 3.57 -21.14
N ALA A 249 -0.99 3.62 -20.03
CA ALA A 249 -1.25 2.78 -18.86
C ALA A 249 -2.67 2.98 -18.29
N THR A 250 -3.22 4.19 -18.43
CA THR A 250 -4.54 4.57 -17.89
C THR A 250 -5.66 4.59 -18.92
N ARG A 251 -5.51 3.86 -20.04
CA ARG A 251 -6.60 3.67 -21.01
C ARG A 251 -7.77 2.94 -20.34
N ALA A 252 -9.00 3.31 -20.75
CA ALA A 252 -10.21 2.70 -20.19
C ALA A 252 -10.29 1.20 -20.52
N ASP A 253 -10.00 0.83 -21.77
CA ASP A 253 -9.95 -0.58 -22.19
C ASP A 253 -8.61 -1.21 -21.72
N PRO A 254 -8.64 -2.28 -20.93
CA PRO A 254 -7.43 -3.01 -20.54
C PRO A 254 -6.59 -3.49 -21.74
N GLY A 255 -7.22 -3.79 -22.88
CA GLY A 255 -6.54 -4.22 -24.10
C GLY A 255 -5.65 -3.16 -24.74
N ASP A 256 -5.91 -1.87 -24.47
CA ASP A 256 -5.12 -0.75 -24.98
C ASP A 256 -3.93 -0.37 -24.08
N ARG A 257 -3.83 -0.96 -22.90
CA ARG A 257 -2.76 -0.71 -21.91
C ARG A 257 -1.48 -1.47 -22.27
N PHE A 258 -0.50 -1.43 -21.37
CA PHE A 258 0.62 -2.38 -21.40
C PHE A 258 0.10 -3.75 -20.96
N GLU A 259 0.68 -4.79 -21.52
CA GLU A 259 0.25 -6.18 -21.30
C GLU A 259 0.40 -6.59 -19.82
N ASP A 260 1.47 -6.11 -19.18
CA ASP A 260 1.83 -6.41 -17.80
C ASP A 260 2.67 -5.29 -17.16
N VAL A 261 3.06 -5.48 -15.89
CA VAL A 261 3.87 -4.53 -15.14
C VAL A 261 5.30 -4.46 -15.68
N HIS A 262 5.85 -5.56 -16.23
CA HIS A 262 7.18 -5.54 -16.82
C HIS A 262 7.23 -4.62 -18.04
N HIS A 263 6.31 -4.76 -18.98
CA HIS A 263 6.22 -3.88 -20.16
C HIS A 263 5.99 -2.42 -19.79
N PHE A 264 5.17 -2.16 -18.77
CA PHE A 264 4.97 -0.80 -18.25
C PHE A 264 6.27 -0.24 -17.65
N ALA A 265 6.97 -1.01 -16.79
CA ALA A 265 8.21 -0.58 -16.14
C ALA A 265 9.32 -0.32 -17.16
N ASP A 266 9.46 -1.15 -18.17
CA ASP A 266 10.46 -0.98 -19.24
C ASP A 266 10.18 0.29 -20.05
N ALA A 267 8.93 0.53 -20.43
CA ALA A 267 8.53 1.76 -21.13
C ALA A 267 8.74 3.00 -20.26
N TRP A 268 8.46 2.91 -18.96
CA TRP A 268 8.66 4.00 -18.00
C TRP A 268 10.15 4.36 -17.87
N ARG A 269 11.01 3.35 -17.69
CA ARG A 269 12.47 3.52 -17.56
C ARG A 269 13.09 4.08 -18.84
N ALA A 270 12.64 3.60 -20.00
CA ALA A 270 13.07 4.15 -21.30
C ALA A 270 12.68 5.63 -21.46
N ALA A 271 11.52 6.03 -20.91
CA ALA A 271 11.04 7.42 -20.97
C ALA A 271 11.74 8.38 -20.01
N ASP A 272 12.43 7.87 -18.99
CA ASP A 272 13.24 8.65 -18.04
C ASP A 272 14.65 8.96 -18.58
N SER A 273 15.13 8.17 -19.53
CA SER A 273 16.44 8.38 -20.13
C SER A 273 16.44 9.71 -20.92
N PRO A 274 17.42 10.61 -20.70
CA PRO A 274 17.57 11.80 -21.53
C PRO A 274 17.70 11.36 -22.99
N GLN A 275 16.77 11.77 -23.82
CA GLN A 275 16.90 11.58 -25.27
C GLN A 275 18.17 12.32 -25.69
N GLY A 276 19.19 11.56 -26.08
CA GLY A 276 20.44 12.10 -26.58
C GLY A 276 20.13 13.05 -27.73
N GLY A 277 20.38 14.34 -27.47
CA GLY A 277 20.31 15.39 -28.47
C GLY A 277 21.47 15.32 -29.44
#